data_9ec3a87e7add2b5176e88d1ecc73d837
#
_entry.id   9ec3a87e7add2b5176e88d1ecc73d837
#
_cell.length_a   1.000
_cell.length_b   1.000
_cell.length_c   1.000
_cell.angle_alpha   90.00
_cell.angle_beta   90.00
_cell.angle_gamma   90.00
#
_symmetry.space_group_name_H-M   'P 1'
#
loop_
_entity.id
_entity.type
_entity.pdbx_description
1 polymer ?
#
loop_
_entity_poly.entity_id
_entity_poly.type
_entity_poly.pdbx_seq_one_letter_code
_entity_poly.pdbx_strand_id
1 'polypeptide(L)'
;MTIQNNDRLVYEAMPTRPLVTWPEGRTVAVWHAPNVEHYDYIAPGGGTPQGRTRYPDPQHYMHRDNGNRTAFWRMLRAVDRFEIPSTVSLSLSVLEEMPEVRDAMAERGWEIMSHGISNLRPLYDMPYDDEDRFYELSQQLAETYYGGRRIKGMLGPKVSGTDNTSDLMVKHGMTYHADWIHDEQPRPLRTEGDGRLVSIPYSFMLNDVPLLLAKHYPGSYFVDMAKAQIDRMLRDADEDGQGRVACIATHPFVSGQPYMQRYLEEIFAYLRSDDRIWVATAADITDHYLENSYDEQLAHANGISAAREARA
;
A
#
# COMPACT_ATOMS: atom_id res chain seq x y z
N MET A 1 29.24 15.55 -14.60
CA MET A 1 28.34 14.42 -14.87
C MET A 1 27.05 14.73 -14.14
N THR A 2 25.99 15.07 -14.85
CA THR A 2 24.70 15.43 -14.23
C THR A 2 23.88 14.16 -14.12
N ILE A 3 23.52 13.77 -12.89
CA ILE A 3 22.61 12.67 -12.64
C ILE A 3 21.20 13.28 -12.59
N GLN A 4 20.29 12.74 -13.37
CA GLN A 4 18.89 13.12 -13.28
C GLN A 4 18.32 12.52 -11.98
N ASN A 5 17.88 13.39 -11.08
CA ASN A 5 17.25 13.00 -9.82
C ASN A 5 15.73 13.08 -9.93
N ASN A 6 15.06 12.45 -8.99
CA ASN A 6 13.63 12.60 -8.80
C ASN A 6 13.34 13.94 -8.11
N ASP A 7 12.49 14.76 -8.74
CA ASP A 7 12.15 16.09 -8.21
C ASP A 7 11.01 16.06 -7.20
N ARG A 8 10.25 14.96 -7.13
CA ARG A 8 9.08 14.84 -6.23
C ARG A 8 9.45 14.37 -4.84
N LEU A 9 10.53 13.61 -4.70
CA LEU A 9 10.98 13.05 -3.42
C LEU A 9 12.45 13.40 -3.20
N VAL A 10 12.71 14.30 -2.26
CA VAL A 10 14.08 14.73 -1.93
C VAL A 10 14.81 13.64 -1.15
N TYR A 11 16.05 13.34 -1.53
CA TYR A 11 16.91 12.48 -0.72
C TYR A 11 17.29 13.15 0.59
N GLU A 12 16.94 12.53 1.68
CA GLU A 12 17.25 12.92 3.06
C GLU A 12 17.73 11.69 3.82
N ALA A 13 18.93 11.76 4.39
CA ALA A 13 19.42 10.69 5.24
C ALA A 13 18.62 10.66 6.56
N MET A 14 18.16 9.48 7.00
CA MET A 14 17.33 9.33 8.19
C MET A 14 17.87 10.04 9.45
N PRO A 15 19.19 9.98 9.77
CA PRO A 15 19.73 10.66 10.95
C PRO A 15 19.66 12.19 10.93
N THR A 16 19.31 12.81 9.80
CA THR A 16 19.23 14.28 9.66
C THR A 16 17.80 14.80 9.66
N ARG A 17 16.82 13.92 9.73
CA ARG A 17 15.40 14.27 9.63
C ARG A 17 14.84 14.78 10.95
N PRO A 18 13.85 15.68 10.92
CA PRO A 18 13.03 15.95 12.09
C PRO A 18 12.39 14.66 12.63
N LEU A 19 12.02 14.65 13.91
CA LEU A 19 11.43 13.48 14.54
C LEU A 19 10.03 13.18 13.97
N VAL A 20 9.76 11.90 13.76
CA VAL A 20 8.42 11.37 13.54
C VAL A 20 8.03 10.59 14.79
N THR A 21 6.82 10.82 15.29
CA THR A 21 6.30 10.13 16.49
C THR A 21 4.91 9.57 16.22
N TRP A 22 4.55 8.51 16.93
CA TRP A 22 3.24 7.88 16.85
C TRP A 22 2.43 8.07 18.13
N PRO A 23 1.09 7.87 18.07
CA PRO A 23 0.23 8.07 19.23
C PRO A 23 0.65 7.22 20.44
N GLU A 24 0.40 7.74 21.64
CA GLU A 24 0.57 7.02 22.91
C GLU A 24 1.99 6.51 23.17
N GLY A 25 3.02 7.14 22.57
CA GLY A 25 4.42 6.75 22.73
C GLY A 25 4.80 5.46 21.99
N ARG A 26 3.98 5.00 21.07
CA ARG A 26 4.32 3.88 20.18
C ARG A 26 5.44 4.29 19.24
N THR A 27 6.22 3.32 18.78
CA THR A 27 7.44 3.60 18.02
C THR A 27 7.44 3.01 16.61
N VAL A 28 6.69 1.91 16.37
CA VAL A 28 6.54 1.31 15.05
C VAL A 28 5.06 1.23 14.70
N ALA A 29 4.65 1.93 13.63
CA ALA A 29 3.33 1.75 13.04
C ALA A 29 3.37 0.58 12.05
N VAL A 30 2.39 -0.30 12.11
CA VAL A 30 2.27 -1.43 11.18
C VAL A 30 0.87 -1.44 10.58
N TRP A 31 0.79 -1.46 9.26
CA TRP A 31 -0.45 -1.61 8.55
C TRP A 31 -0.52 -2.89 7.74
N HIS A 32 -1.68 -3.52 7.73
CA HIS A 32 -1.97 -4.71 6.94
C HIS A 32 -2.61 -4.30 5.62
N ALA A 33 -2.02 -4.73 4.52
CA ALA A 33 -2.47 -4.48 3.15
C ALA A 33 -2.93 -5.78 2.48
N PRO A 34 -4.18 -6.22 2.67
CA PRO A 34 -4.73 -7.27 1.84
C PRO A 34 -4.94 -6.74 0.42
N ASN A 35 -4.30 -7.39 -0.56
CA ASN A 35 -4.46 -7.06 -1.98
C ASN A 35 -5.61 -7.92 -2.54
N VAL A 36 -6.80 -7.34 -2.61
CA VAL A 36 -7.99 -7.98 -3.17
C VAL A 36 -8.10 -7.59 -4.63
N GLU A 37 -7.54 -8.44 -5.46
CA GLU A 37 -7.31 -8.17 -6.87
C GLU A 37 -8.36 -8.85 -7.75
N HIS A 38 -8.82 -8.13 -8.78
CA HIS A 38 -9.61 -8.67 -9.87
C HIS A 38 -8.82 -8.62 -11.17
N TYR A 39 -8.85 -9.71 -11.91
CA TYR A 39 -8.13 -9.88 -13.17
C TYR A 39 -9.14 -10.03 -14.31
N ASP A 40 -8.93 -9.30 -15.41
CA ASP A 40 -9.72 -9.56 -16.62
C ASP A 40 -9.45 -10.99 -17.11
N TYR A 41 -10.52 -11.74 -17.43
CA TYR A 41 -10.37 -13.05 -18.09
C TYR A 41 -9.73 -12.90 -19.48
N ILE A 42 -10.05 -11.79 -20.15
CA ILE A 42 -9.46 -11.35 -21.41
C ILE A 42 -8.64 -10.08 -21.12
N ALA A 43 -7.32 -10.21 -21.06
CA ALA A 43 -6.46 -9.07 -20.82
C ALA A 43 -6.57 -8.02 -21.94
N PRO A 44 -6.66 -6.73 -21.60
CA PRO A 44 -6.57 -5.66 -22.58
C PRO A 44 -5.27 -5.81 -23.42
N GLY A 45 -5.39 -5.71 -24.75
CA GLY A 45 -4.23 -5.88 -25.65
C GLY A 45 -3.73 -7.30 -25.82
N GLY A 46 -4.43 -8.33 -25.30
CA GLY A 46 -4.12 -9.75 -25.54
C GLY A 46 -2.88 -10.28 -24.81
N GLY A 47 -2.32 -9.51 -23.85
CA GLY A 47 -1.19 -9.95 -23.03
C GLY A 47 -1.64 -10.68 -21.76
N THR A 48 -0.73 -11.43 -21.13
CA THR A 48 -0.93 -12.01 -19.80
C THR A 48 0.04 -11.36 -18.80
N PRO A 49 -0.29 -11.30 -17.49
CA PRO A 49 0.57 -10.67 -16.48
C PRO A 49 1.98 -11.26 -16.38
N GLN A 50 2.18 -12.46 -16.90
CA GLN A 50 3.46 -13.19 -16.83
C GLN A 50 4.18 -13.29 -18.18
N GLY A 51 3.82 -12.45 -19.16
CA GLY A 51 4.42 -12.50 -20.50
C GLY A 51 4.07 -13.74 -21.30
N ARG A 52 3.05 -14.52 -20.89
CA ARG A 52 2.56 -15.65 -21.68
C ARG A 52 1.85 -15.11 -22.92
N THR A 53 2.21 -15.68 -24.07
CA THR A 53 1.68 -15.25 -25.38
C THR A 53 0.40 -15.98 -25.79
N ARG A 54 -0.08 -16.92 -24.97
CA ARG A 54 -1.28 -17.71 -25.28
C ARG A 54 -2.47 -17.20 -24.50
N TYR A 55 -3.51 -16.91 -25.22
CA TYR A 55 -4.77 -16.41 -24.71
C TYR A 55 -5.93 -17.36 -25.15
N PRO A 56 -6.92 -17.61 -24.30
CA PRO A 56 -7.02 -17.25 -22.90
C PRO A 56 -6.01 -17.98 -21.99
N ASP A 57 -5.71 -17.42 -20.81
CA ASP A 57 -4.92 -18.10 -19.76
C ASP A 57 -5.80 -18.48 -18.55
N PRO A 58 -6.61 -19.54 -18.64
CA PRO A 58 -7.52 -19.93 -17.56
C PRO A 58 -6.79 -20.27 -16.27
N GLN A 59 -5.60 -20.88 -16.35
CA GLN A 59 -4.84 -21.25 -15.17
C GLN A 59 -4.47 -20.06 -14.33
N HIS A 60 -3.95 -19.00 -14.96
CA HIS A 60 -3.56 -17.78 -14.25
C HIS A 60 -4.76 -17.04 -13.69
N TYR A 61 -5.82 -16.88 -14.49
CA TYR A 61 -7.07 -16.28 -14.06
C TYR A 61 -7.69 -17.02 -12.86
N MET A 62 -7.89 -18.35 -13.01
CA MET A 62 -8.56 -19.17 -12.00
C MET A 62 -7.80 -19.24 -10.67
N HIS A 63 -6.45 -19.23 -10.72
CA HIS A 63 -5.66 -19.23 -9.50
C HIS A 63 -5.91 -17.96 -8.67
N ARG A 64 -6.03 -16.80 -9.30
CA ARG A 64 -6.32 -15.54 -8.62
C ARG A 64 -7.78 -15.41 -8.23
N ASP A 65 -8.69 -15.80 -9.10
CA ASP A 65 -10.13 -15.79 -8.84
C ASP A 65 -10.51 -16.70 -7.65
N ASN A 66 -9.81 -17.82 -7.47
CA ASN A 66 -9.91 -18.66 -6.26
C ASN A 66 -9.65 -17.85 -4.98
N GLY A 67 -8.76 -16.87 -5.04
CA GLY A 67 -8.51 -15.93 -3.94
C GLY A 67 -9.78 -15.30 -3.45
N ASN A 68 -10.54 -14.68 -4.33
CA ASN A 68 -11.76 -13.96 -3.98
C ASN A 68 -12.94 -14.91 -3.66
N ARG A 69 -13.00 -16.10 -4.29
CA ARG A 69 -14.08 -17.07 -4.09
C ARG A 69 -14.02 -17.79 -2.74
N THR A 70 -12.82 -18.17 -2.30
CA THR A 70 -12.69 -19.04 -1.12
C THR A 70 -11.63 -18.58 -0.11
N ALA A 71 -10.49 -18.12 -0.58
CA ALA A 71 -9.34 -17.83 0.27
C ALA A 71 -9.50 -16.50 1.04
N PHE A 72 -10.16 -15.50 0.45
CA PHE A 72 -10.54 -14.25 1.11
C PHE A 72 -11.28 -14.50 2.43
N TRP A 73 -12.23 -15.40 2.44
CA TRP A 73 -13.05 -15.72 3.61
C TRP A 73 -12.28 -16.38 4.75
N ARG A 74 -11.16 -17.07 4.44
CA ARG A 74 -10.26 -17.58 5.48
C ARG A 74 -9.38 -16.48 6.03
N MET A 75 -8.80 -15.64 5.16
CA MET A 75 -8.02 -14.48 5.57
C MET A 75 -8.85 -13.54 6.43
N LEU A 76 -10.08 -13.26 6.03
CA LEU A 76 -11.03 -12.44 6.78
C LEU A 76 -11.23 -12.93 8.22
N ARG A 77 -11.39 -14.27 8.42
CA ARG A 77 -11.52 -14.85 9.77
C ARG A 77 -10.26 -14.65 10.63
N ALA A 78 -9.07 -14.66 10.04
CA ALA A 78 -7.85 -14.36 10.78
C ALA A 78 -7.78 -12.88 11.16
N VAL A 79 -8.13 -11.99 10.23
CA VAL A 79 -8.23 -10.55 10.50
C VAL A 79 -9.22 -10.28 11.63
N ASP A 80 -10.42 -10.86 11.58
CA ASP A 80 -11.44 -10.73 12.63
C ASP A 80 -10.96 -11.24 13.98
N ARG A 81 -10.33 -12.42 14.01
CA ARG A 81 -9.83 -13.05 15.25
C ARG A 81 -8.83 -12.20 16.01
N PHE A 82 -7.97 -11.49 15.30
CA PHE A 82 -6.93 -10.63 15.88
C PHE A 82 -7.28 -9.14 15.81
N GLU A 83 -8.49 -8.80 15.37
CA GLU A 83 -8.98 -7.41 15.27
C GLU A 83 -7.99 -6.50 14.51
N ILE A 84 -7.45 -6.99 13.38
CA ILE A 84 -6.46 -6.24 12.59
C ILE A 84 -7.17 -5.20 11.71
N PRO A 85 -6.98 -3.91 11.96
CA PRO A 85 -7.43 -2.88 11.01
C PRO A 85 -6.69 -3.06 9.69
N SER A 86 -7.41 -3.00 8.58
CA SER A 86 -6.84 -3.28 7.26
C SER A 86 -7.13 -2.17 6.27
N THR A 87 -6.12 -1.84 5.48
CA THR A 87 -6.24 -1.01 4.29
C THR A 87 -6.18 -1.92 3.08
N VAL A 88 -7.32 -2.20 2.46
CA VAL A 88 -7.34 -3.10 1.31
C VAL A 88 -6.84 -2.38 0.05
N SER A 89 -5.79 -2.94 -0.57
CA SER A 89 -5.37 -2.60 -1.92
C SER A 89 -6.36 -3.28 -2.88
N LEU A 90 -7.32 -2.51 -3.41
CA LEU A 90 -8.51 -3.02 -4.06
C LEU A 90 -8.54 -2.74 -5.55
N SER A 91 -8.63 -3.79 -6.38
CA SER A 91 -9.12 -3.61 -7.75
C SER A 91 -10.58 -3.15 -7.69
N LEU A 92 -10.85 -1.92 -8.15
CA LEU A 92 -12.14 -1.25 -7.89
C LEU A 92 -13.33 -1.93 -8.58
N SER A 93 -13.11 -2.73 -9.61
CA SER A 93 -14.14 -3.59 -10.20
C SER A 93 -14.73 -4.61 -9.22
N VAL A 94 -14.05 -4.93 -8.12
CA VAL A 94 -14.59 -5.79 -7.04
C VAL A 94 -15.81 -5.15 -6.38
N LEU A 95 -15.87 -3.82 -6.31
CA LEU A 95 -17.00 -3.11 -5.70
C LEU A 95 -18.33 -3.39 -6.40
N GLU A 96 -18.30 -3.60 -7.70
CA GLU A 96 -19.47 -3.90 -8.51
C GLU A 96 -19.65 -5.42 -8.75
N GLU A 97 -18.56 -6.11 -9.11
CA GLU A 97 -18.59 -7.49 -9.59
C GLU A 97 -18.63 -8.54 -8.46
N MET A 98 -18.22 -8.16 -7.23
CA MET A 98 -18.14 -9.09 -6.09
C MET A 98 -18.79 -8.50 -4.83
N PRO A 99 -20.14 -8.31 -4.84
CA PRO A 99 -20.84 -7.60 -3.76
C PRO A 99 -20.65 -8.25 -2.39
N GLU A 100 -20.52 -9.58 -2.29
CA GLU A 100 -20.32 -10.25 -1.01
C GLU A 100 -18.93 -9.89 -0.40
N VAL A 101 -17.89 -9.80 -1.22
CA VAL A 101 -16.55 -9.39 -0.78
C VAL A 101 -16.57 -7.93 -0.35
N ARG A 102 -17.17 -7.05 -1.17
CA ARG A 102 -17.38 -5.64 -0.87
C ARG A 102 -18.08 -5.44 0.48
N ASP A 103 -19.23 -6.11 0.66
CA ASP A 103 -20.07 -5.93 1.84
C ASP A 103 -19.36 -6.46 3.10
N ALA A 104 -18.63 -7.56 3.01
CA ALA A 104 -17.83 -8.10 4.11
C ALA A 104 -16.70 -7.14 4.55
N MET A 105 -16.07 -6.43 3.61
CA MET A 105 -15.08 -5.38 3.92
C MET A 105 -15.75 -4.15 4.54
N ALA A 106 -16.89 -3.72 4.00
CA ALA A 106 -17.63 -2.56 4.47
C ALA A 106 -18.18 -2.73 5.90
N GLU A 107 -18.72 -3.92 6.23
CA GLU A 107 -19.19 -4.27 7.58
C GLU A 107 -18.10 -4.14 8.65
N ARG A 108 -16.83 -4.38 8.29
CA ARG A 108 -15.66 -4.26 9.17
C ARG A 108 -15.03 -2.89 9.16
N GLY A 109 -15.57 -1.99 8.37
CA GLY A 109 -15.02 -0.65 8.24
C GLY A 109 -13.63 -0.59 7.61
N TRP A 110 -13.23 -1.62 6.83
CA TRP A 110 -11.93 -1.60 6.15
C TRP A 110 -11.78 -0.33 5.31
N GLU A 111 -10.59 0.24 5.36
CA GLU A 111 -10.21 1.30 4.42
C GLU A 111 -9.96 0.67 3.04
N ILE A 112 -10.43 1.34 1.97
CA ILE A 112 -10.05 0.98 0.60
C ILE A 112 -9.02 1.96 0.05
N MET A 113 -7.93 1.40 -0.49
CA MET A 113 -6.91 2.07 -1.27
C MET A 113 -7.05 1.60 -2.72
N SER A 114 -7.05 2.51 -3.69
CA SER A 114 -7.19 2.14 -5.11
C SER A 114 -6.02 1.28 -5.56
N HIS A 115 -6.33 0.13 -6.19
CA HIS A 115 -5.37 -0.70 -6.94
C HIS A 115 -5.78 -0.80 -8.41
N GLY A 116 -6.18 0.35 -8.97
CA GLY A 116 -6.71 0.41 -10.33
C GLY A 116 -8.11 -0.20 -10.47
N ILE A 117 -8.61 -0.22 -11.68
CA ILE A 117 -9.91 -0.86 -11.97
C ILE A 117 -9.76 -2.38 -11.98
N SER A 118 -8.70 -2.88 -12.60
CA SER A 118 -8.32 -4.29 -12.67
C SER A 118 -6.79 -4.38 -12.65
N ASN A 119 -6.25 -5.47 -12.12
CA ASN A 119 -4.79 -5.65 -12.02
C ASN A 119 -4.08 -5.79 -13.39
N LEU A 120 -4.83 -5.98 -14.46
CA LEU A 120 -4.29 -6.03 -15.83
C LEU A 120 -4.30 -4.68 -16.56
N ARG A 121 -4.67 -3.60 -15.88
CA ARG A 121 -4.75 -2.24 -16.44
C ARG A 121 -3.82 -1.28 -15.71
N PRO A 122 -2.48 -1.43 -15.89
CA PRO A 122 -1.52 -0.50 -15.29
C PRO A 122 -1.64 0.89 -15.90
N LEU A 123 -1.16 1.90 -15.16
CA LEU A 123 -1.22 3.30 -15.57
C LEU A 123 -0.02 3.77 -16.40
N TYR A 124 0.91 2.87 -16.75
CA TYR A 124 2.06 3.25 -17.57
C TYR A 124 1.63 3.93 -18.86
N ASP A 125 2.28 5.05 -19.19
CA ASP A 125 2.06 5.82 -20.42
C ASP A 125 0.61 6.27 -20.63
N MET A 126 -0.21 6.32 -19.57
CA MET A 126 -1.60 6.76 -19.67
C MET A 126 -1.64 8.25 -19.98
N PRO A 127 -2.40 8.69 -21.01
CA PRO A 127 -2.59 10.12 -21.30
C PRO A 127 -3.23 10.84 -20.11
N TYR A 128 -2.86 12.11 -19.90
CA TYR A 128 -3.37 12.93 -18.78
C TYR A 128 -4.89 12.86 -18.61
N ASP A 129 -5.65 13.08 -19.69
CA ASP A 129 -7.12 13.09 -19.62
C ASP A 129 -7.71 11.72 -19.28
N ASP A 130 -7.04 10.62 -19.66
CA ASP A 130 -7.46 9.26 -19.32
C ASP A 130 -7.16 8.95 -17.87
N GLU A 131 -6.00 9.38 -17.35
CA GLU A 131 -5.63 9.22 -15.95
C GLU A 131 -6.50 10.09 -15.04
N ASP A 132 -6.82 11.31 -15.44
CA ASP A 132 -7.74 12.18 -14.71
C ASP A 132 -9.14 11.55 -14.58
N ARG A 133 -9.69 11.03 -15.68
CA ARG A 133 -10.95 10.28 -15.66
C ARG A 133 -10.88 9.00 -14.82
N PHE A 134 -9.73 8.34 -14.78
CA PHE A 134 -9.54 7.18 -13.94
C PHE A 134 -9.68 7.53 -12.46
N TYR A 135 -9.10 8.64 -11.97
CA TYR A 135 -9.26 9.07 -10.58
C TYR A 135 -10.69 9.49 -10.26
N GLU A 136 -11.35 10.22 -11.18
CA GLU A 136 -12.77 10.57 -11.05
C GLU A 136 -13.63 9.30 -10.91
N LEU A 137 -13.47 8.34 -11.82
CA LEU A 137 -14.18 7.05 -11.77
C LEU A 137 -13.89 6.29 -10.48
N SER A 138 -12.64 6.30 -10.01
CA SER A 138 -12.25 5.65 -8.75
C SER A 138 -13.05 6.19 -7.57
N GLN A 139 -13.19 7.51 -7.47
CA GLN A 139 -13.99 8.14 -6.41
C GLN A 139 -15.49 7.83 -6.57
N GLN A 140 -16.02 7.89 -7.79
CA GLN A 140 -17.43 7.58 -8.07
C GLN A 140 -17.80 6.15 -7.69
N LEU A 141 -16.93 5.16 -7.98
CA LEU A 141 -17.14 3.75 -7.60
C LEU A 141 -17.17 3.60 -6.07
N ALA A 142 -16.25 4.22 -5.36
CA ALA A 142 -16.22 4.17 -3.91
C ALA A 142 -17.44 4.86 -3.28
N GLU A 143 -17.81 6.04 -3.75
CA GLU A 143 -18.99 6.77 -3.28
C GLU A 143 -20.28 5.96 -3.54
N THR A 144 -20.39 5.32 -4.70
CA THR A 144 -21.59 4.55 -5.09
C THR A 144 -21.72 3.25 -4.32
N TYR A 145 -20.65 2.48 -4.21
CA TYR A 145 -20.71 1.09 -3.75
C TYR A 145 -20.14 0.87 -2.35
N TYR A 146 -19.45 1.86 -1.75
CA TYR A 146 -18.77 1.68 -0.46
C TYR A 146 -19.23 2.70 0.60
N GLY A 147 -20.53 2.90 0.68
CA GLY A 147 -21.16 3.71 1.74
C GLY A 147 -20.84 5.20 1.70
N GLY A 148 -20.66 5.78 0.50
CA GLY A 148 -20.35 7.21 0.32
C GLY A 148 -18.92 7.59 0.73
N ARG A 149 -18.04 6.62 0.96
CA ARG A 149 -16.64 6.86 1.37
C ARG A 149 -15.79 7.30 0.17
N ARG A 150 -14.81 8.13 0.44
CA ARG A 150 -13.81 8.52 -0.54
C ARG A 150 -12.50 7.74 -0.35
N ILE A 151 -11.83 7.46 -1.45
CA ILE A 151 -10.51 6.84 -1.46
C ILE A 151 -9.46 7.89 -1.10
N LYS A 152 -8.66 7.62 -0.06
CA LYS A 152 -7.57 8.50 0.38
C LYS A 152 -6.22 8.17 -0.24
N GLY A 153 -6.03 6.96 -0.74
CA GLY A 153 -4.74 6.53 -1.23
C GLY A 153 -4.77 5.59 -2.41
N MET A 154 -3.58 5.37 -2.99
CA MET A 154 -3.38 4.51 -4.13
C MET A 154 -2.10 3.70 -4.02
N LEU A 155 -2.20 2.43 -4.43
CA LEU A 155 -1.11 1.58 -4.92
C LEU A 155 -1.45 1.20 -6.35
N GLY A 156 -0.71 1.70 -7.33
CA GLY A 156 -0.98 1.43 -8.74
C GLY A 156 -0.85 -0.07 -9.09
N PRO A 157 -1.67 -0.60 -10.01
CA PRO A 157 -1.49 -1.97 -10.48
C PRO A 157 -0.07 -2.16 -11.00
N LYS A 158 0.65 -3.18 -10.51
CA LYS A 158 2.09 -3.40 -10.82
C LYS A 158 3.00 -2.22 -10.41
N VAL A 159 2.59 -1.42 -9.42
CA VAL A 159 3.33 -0.24 -8.98
C VAL A 159 3.55 0.72 -10.17
N SER A 160 2.47 1.10 -10.82
CA SER A 160 2.49 1.90 -12.04
C SER A 160 1.85 3.26 -11.87
N GLY A 161 2.46 4.25 -12.49
CA GLY A 161 1.98 5.63 -12.56
C GLY A 161 2.61 6.37 -13.73
N THR A 162 2.26 7.64 -13.87
CA THR A 162 2.85 8.60 -14.80
C THR A 162 3.47 9.77 -14.03
N ASP A 163 4.05 10.71 -14.74
CA ASP A 163 4.54 11.97 -14.11
C ASP A 163 3.40 12.81 -13.52
N ASN A 164 2.15 12.60 -13.97
CA ASN A 164 0.97 13.33 -13.52
C ASN A 164 0.30 12.72 -12.29
N THR A 165 0.59 11.45 -11.99
CA THR A 165 -0.09 10.66 -10.96
C THR A 165 -0.23 11.40 -9.62
N SER A 166 0.85 11.95 -9.10
CA SER A 166 0.83 12.62 -7.79
C SER A 166 -0.06 13.86 -7.77
N ASP A 167 -0.05 14.66 -8.83
CA ASP A 167 -0.85 15.88 -8.94
C ASP A 167 -2.33 15.55 -9.14
N LEU A 168 -2.63 14.55 -9.97
CA LEU A 168 -3.98 14.07 -10.16
C LEU A 168 -4.57 13.43 -8.91
N MET A 169 -3.78 12.69 -8.14
CA MET A 169 -4.22 12.16 -6.84
C MET A 169 -4.68 13.28 -5.91
N VAL A 170 -3.89 14.35 -5.79
CA VAL A 170 -4.24 15.53 -4.98
C VAL A 170 -5.48 16.22 -5.52
N LYS A 171 -5.57 16.43 -6.84
CA LYS A 171 -6.75 17.02 -7.50
C LYS A 171 -8.03 16.28 -7.13
N HIS A 172 -7.98 14.97 -7.01
CA HIS A 172 -9.12 14.12 -6.64
C HIS A 172 -9.24 13.85 -5.13
N GLY A 173 -8.49 14.58 -4.28
CA GLY A 173 -8.62 14.55 -2.83
C GLY A 173 -7.95 13.36 -2.15
N MET A 174 -7.03 12.69 -2.81
CA MET A 174 -6.19 11.65 -2.20
C MET A 174 -5.04 12.28 -1.42
N THR A 175 -4.62 11.61 -0.35
CA THR A 175 -3.62 12.13 0.61
C THR A 175 -2.38 11.26 0.73
N TYR A 176 -2.39 10.00 0.24
CA TYR A 176 -1.20 9.14 0.26
C TYR A 176 -1.03 8.27 -0.98
N HIS A 177 0.24 8.00 -1.32
CA HIS A 177 0.68 7.20 -2.45
C HIS A 177 1.65 6.12 -1.98
N ALA A 178 1.37 4.85 -2.31
CA ALA A 178 2.12 3.70 -1.81
C ALA A 178 3.14 3.13 -2.83
N ASP A 179 3.22 3.68 -4.06
CA ASP A 179 4.07 3.13 -5.13
C ASP A 179 5.57 3.39 -4.95
N TRP A 180 5.94 4.38 -4.15
CA TRP A 180 7.33 4.82 -4.08
C TRP A 180 8.26 3.83 -3.37
N ILE A 181 7.77 3.06 -2.40
CA ILE A 181 8.48 1.96 -1.69
C ILE A 181 9.92 2.33 -1.32
N HIS A 182 10.12 3.52 -0.77
CA HIS A 182 11.44 4.15 -0.70
C HIS A 182 12.02 4.25 0.70
N ASP A 183 11.20 4.03 1.76
CA ASP A 183 11.59 4.44 3.12
C ASP A 183 10.91 3.57 4.20
N GLU A 184 11.33 3.77 5.44
CA GLU A 184 10.70 3.27 6.66
C GLU A 184 9.85 4.32 7.36
N GLN A 185 9.76 5.54 6.79
CA GLN A 185 8.93 6.64 7.27
C GLN A 185 8.06 7.20 6.15
N PRO A 186 6.87 7.72 6.46
CA PRO A 186 6.12 8.52 5.50
C PRO A 186 6.95 9.75 5.11
N ARG A 187 6.88 10.15 3.83
CA ARG A 187 7.62 11.32 3.33
C ARG A 187 6.70 12.23 2.53
N PRO A 188 6.88 13.57 2.61
CA PRO A 188 6.16 14.49 1.75
C PRO A 188 6.53 14.25 0.29
N LEU A 189 5.54 14.08 -0.57
CA LEU A 189 5.70 14.13 -2.02
C LEU A 189 5.40 15.53 -2.52
N ARG A 190 6.28 16.09 -3.33
CA ARG A 190 6.03 17.38 -3.98
C ARG A 190 4.98 17.22 -5.05
N THR A 191 4.01 18.12 -5.04
CA THR A 191 2.95 18.23 -6.02
C THR A 191 2.90 19.63 -6.58
N GLU A 192 2.24 19.81 -7.72
CA GLU A 192 1.95 21.15 -8.23
C GLU A 192 0.93 21.85 -7.30
N GLY A 193 1.21 23.11 -6.93
CA GLY A 193 0.39 23.88 -6.00
C GLY A 193 0.56 23.49 -4.53
N ASP A 194 -0.46 23.76 -3.73
CA ASP A 194 -0.43 23.63 -2.25
C ASP A 194 -0.95 22.28 -1.73
N GLY A 195 -1.07 21.28 -2.61
CA GLY A 195 -1.58 19.97 -2.24
C GLY A 195 -0.64 19.20 -1.33
N ARG A 196 -1.20 18.48 -0.36
CA ARG A 196 -0.44 17.66 0.60
C ARG A 196 -0.59 16.17 0.22
N LEU A 197 0.50 15.56 -0.21
CA LEU A 197 0.56 14.15 -0.56
C LEU A 197 1.70 13.47 0.19
N VAL A 198 1.43 12.30 0.75
CA VAL A 198 2.40 11.53 1.53
C VAL A 198 2.77 10.26 0.76
N SER A 199 4.06 9.99 0.57
CA SER A 199 4.51 8.65 0.24
C SER A 199 4.51 7.82 1.52
N ILE A 200 3.64 6.80 1.59
CA ILE A 200 3.58 5.87 2.71
C ILE A 200 4.43 4.63 2.41
N PRO A 201 5.20 4.11 3.38
CA PRO A 201 5.94 2.87 3.19
C PRO A 201 5.02 1.67 2.87
N TYR A 202 5.20 1.08 1.70
CA TYR A 202 4.68 -0.22 1.30
C TYR A 202 5.86 -1.20 1.18
N SER A 203 5.66 -2.51 1.16
CA SER A 203 6.77 -3.44 1.16
C SER A 203 6.72 -4.47 0.04
N PHE A 204 7.86 -4.63 -0.66
CA PHE A 204 8.13 -5.82 -1.48
C PHE A 204 8.74 -6.97 -0.65
N MET A 205 9.36 -6.66 0.50
CA MET A 205 10.03 -7.67 1.30
C MET A 205 9.08 -8.37 2.28
N LEU A 206 8.12 -7.62 2.86
CA LEU A 206 7.04 -8.18 3.68
C LEU A 206 5.76 -8.36 2.85
N ASN A 207 5.90 -9.04 1.71
CA ASN A 207 4.84 -9.27 0.73
C ASN A 207 4.86 -10.74 0.30
N ASP A 208 3.74 -11.41 0.46
CA ASP A 208 3.61 -12.86 0.24
C ASP A 208 3.82 -13.28 -1.22
N VAL A 209 3.44 -12.45 -2.19
CA VAL A 209 3.63 -12.78 -3.63
C VAL A 209 5.11 -12.82 -4.02
N PRO A 210 5.93 -11.78 -3.79
CA PRO A 210 7.36 -11.87 -4.08
C PRO A 210 8.07 -12.99 -3.34
N LEU A 211 7.75 -13.21 -2.05
CA LEU A 211 8.44 -14.20 -1.25
C LEU A 211 8.03 -15.64 -1.56
N LEU A 212 6.72 -15.90 -1.60
CA LEU A 212 6.23 -17.27 -1.66
C LEU A 212 6.00 -17.76 -3.06
N LEU A 213 5.49 -16.90 -3.98
CA LEU A 213 5.26 -17.30 -5.36
C LEU A 213 6.47 -17.08 -6.27
N ALA A 214 7.19 -15.97 -6.15
CA ALA A 214 8.30 -15.70 -7.02
C ALA A 214 9.60 -16.39 -6.55
N LYS A 215 9.88 -16.36 -5.24
CA LYS A 215 11.09 -16.93 -4.66
C LYS A 215 10.91 -18.33 -4.05
N HIS A 216 9.66 -18.81 -3.96
CA HIS A 216 9.30 -20.14 -3.43
C HIS A 216 9.79 -20.41 -2.00
N TYR A 217 9.87 -19.39 -1.14
CA TYR A 217 10.19 -19.58 0.26
C TYR A 217 9.01 -20.24 1.01
N PRO A 218 9.26 -21.00 2.08
CA PRO A 218 8.19 -21.54 2.91
C PRO A 218 7.46 -20.43 3.68
N GLY A 219 6.20 -20.67 4.05
CA GLY A 219 5.39 -19.69 4.80
C GLY A 219 6.01 -19.26 6.15
N SER A 220 6.79 -20.14 6.81
CA SER A 220 7.53 -19.78 8.02
C SER A 220 8.55 -18.67 7.79
N TYR A 221 9.15 -18.61 6.59
CA TYR A 221 10.10 -17.55 6.26
C TYR A 221 9.44 -16.16 6.23
N PHE A 222 8.19 -16.08 5.79
CA PHE A 222 7.42 -14.84 5.84
C PHE A 222 7.20 -14.36 7.27
N VAL A 223 6.90 -15.28 8.20
CA VAL A 223 6.78 -15.00 9.64
C VAL A 223 8.10 -14.51 10.20
N ASP A 224 9.19 -15.27 9.95
CA ASP A 224 10.52 -14.95 10.47
C ASP A 224 10.99 -13.57 9.98
N MET A 225 10.78 -13.25 8.72
CA MET A 225 11.12 -11.93 8.16
C MET A 225 10.29 -10.82 8.78
N ALA A 226 8.97 -11.01 8.94
CA ALA A 226 8.10 -10.01 9.53
C ALA A 226 8.53 -9.67 10.96
N LYS A 227 8.75 -10.70 11.79
CA LYS A 227 9.24 -10.53 13.16
C LYS A 227 10.62 -9.88 13.22
N ALA A 228 11.58 -10.38 12.45
CA ALA A 228 12.95 -9.85 12.46
C ALA A 228 13.03 -8.38 12.02
N GLN A 229 12.26 -7.99 11.00
CA GLN A 229 12.22 -6.61 10.54
C GLN A 229 11.60 -5.68 11.60
N ILE A 230 10.43 -6.04 12.13
CA ILE A 230 9.75 -5.22 13.14
C ILE A 230 10.56 -5.16 14.44
N ASP A 231 11.14 -6.27 14.89
CA ASP A 231 12.04 -6.29 16.05
C ASP A 231 13.26 -5.37 15.86
N ARG A 232 13.80 -5.29 14.63
CA ARG A 232 14.91 -4.38 14.36
C ARG A 232 14.42 -2.93 14.37
N MET A 233 13.29 -2.63 13.74
CA MET A 233 12.69 -1.30 13.75
C MET A 233 12.38 -0.80 15.17
N LEU A 234 11.88 -1.68 16.05
CA LEU A 234 11.64 -1.34 17.46
C LEU A 234 12.94 -0.96 18.17
N ARG A 235 14.03 -1.74 17.98
CA ARG A 235 15.34 -1.42 18.57
C ARG A 235 15.92 -0.12 18.01
N ASP A 236 15.81 0.10 16.70
CA ASP A 236 16.28 1.35 16.07
C ASP A 236 15.53 2.56 16.61
N ALA A 237 14.19 2.44 16.79
CA ALA A 237 13.38 3.49 17.37
C ALA A 237 13.72 3.77 18.86
N ASP A 238 14.08 2.74 19.62
CA ASP A 238 14.58 2.91 21.00
C ASP A 238 15.95 3.63 21.01
N GLU A 239 16.79 3.45 19.97
CA GLU A 239 18.12 4.06 19.87
C GLU A 239 18.08 5.53 19.41
N ASP A 240 17.22 5.86 18.43
CA ASP A 240 17.22 7.20 17.78
C ASP A 240 15.94 8.03 18.00
N GLY A 241 14.91 7.44 18.62
CA GLY A 241 13.63 8.10 18.88
C GLY A 241 12.73 8.26 17.65
N GLN A 242 13.16 7.78 16.48
CA GLN A 242 12.44 7.95 15.23
C GLN A 242 11.33 6.91 15.07
N GLY A 243 10.10 7.37 14.90
CA GLY A 243 8.99 6.50 14.52
C GLY A 243 9.17 5.90 13.12
N ARG A 244 8.81 4.62 12.98
CA ARG A 244 8.91 3.84 11.73
C ARG A 244 7.59 3.25 11.30
N VAL A 245 7.52 2.86 10.03
CA VAL A 245 6.34 2.20 9.45
C VAL A 245 6.75 0.93 8.74
N ALA A 246 6.03 -0.16 9.02
CA ALA A 246 6.10 -1.40 8.25
C ALA A 246 4.73 -1.71 7.62
N CYS A 247 4.74 -2.33 6.43
CA CYS A 247 3.56 -2.85 5.76
C CYS A 247 3.64 -4.37 5.66
N ILE A 248 2.60 -5.08 6.07
CA ILE A 248 2.42 -6.51 5.82
C ILE A 248 1.45 -6.66 4.65
N ALA A 249 1.98 -6.94 3.47
CA ALA A 249 1.18 -7.11 2.25
C ALA A 249 0.84 -8.58 2.02
N THR A 250 -0.45 -8.87 1.87
CA THR A 250 -0.97 -10.22 1.67
C THR A 250 -1.91 -10.27 0.48
N HIS A 251 -2.03 -11.43 -0.15
CA HIS A 251 -2.98 -11.67 -1.23
C HIS A 251 -3.87 -12.86 -0.87
N PRO A 252 -5.21 -12.76 -1.01
CA PRO A 252 -6.10 -13.87 -0.69
C PRO A 252 -5.70 -15.19 -1.36
N PHE A 253 -5.31 -15.17 -2.64
CA PHE A 253 -4.89 -16.36 -3.38
C PHE A 253 -3.55 -16.97 -2.92
N VAL A 254 -2.81 -16.31 -2.01
CA VAL A 254 -1.58 -16.80 -1.37
C VAL A 254 -1.82 -17.03 0.11
N SER A 255 -1.90 -15.96 0.90
CA SER A 255 -2.02 -16.03 2.37
C SER A 255 -3.36 -16.58 2.87
N GLY A 256 -4.42 -16.51 2.06
CA GLY A 256 -5.73 -17.12 2.37
C GLY A 256 -5.82 -18.61 2.10
N GLN A 257 -4.76 -19.26 1.58
CA GLN A 257 -4.76 -20.71 1.36
C GLN A 257 -4.76 -21.49 2.69
N PRO A 258 -5.36 -22.71 2.76
CA PRO A 258 -5.49 -23.45 4.02
C PRO A 258 -4.17 -23.67 4.74
N TYR A 259 -3.10 -24.00 4.00
CA TYR A 259 -1.76 -24.25 4.57
C TYR A 259 -1.04 -22.99 5.07
N MET A 260 -1.48 -21.80 4.62
CA MET A 260 -0.91 -20.50 4.98
C MET A 260 -1.55 -19.89 6.23
N GLN A 261 -2.76 -20.33 6.60
CA GLN A 261 -3.55 -19.72 7.66
C GLN A 261 -2.77 -19.57 8.98
N ARG A 262 -2.07 -20.63 9.42
CA ARG A 262 -1.28 -20.61 10.66
C ARG A 262 -0.20 -19.52 10.67
N TYR A 263 0.42 -19.25 9.52
CA TYR A 263 1.49 -18.26 9.40
C TYR A 263 0.94 -16.84 9.46
N LEU A 264 -0.21 -16.61 8.83
CA LEU A 264 -0.91 -15.33 8.92
C LEU A 264 -1.36 -15.04 10.36
N GLU A 265 -1.95 -16.02 11.03
CA GLU A 265 -2.35 -15.91 12.44
C GLU A 265 -1.15 -15.68 13.36
N GLU A 266 0.01 -16.29 13.09
CA GLU A 266 1.23 -16.08 13.86
C GLU A 266 1.78 -14.67 13.70
N ILE A 267 1.74 -14.09 12.49
CA ILE A 267 2.11 -12.68 12.26
C ILE A 267 1.15 -11.77 13.03
N PHE A 268 -0.16 -11.97 12.93
CA PHE A 268 -1.13 -11.12 13.62
C PHE A 268 -1.04 -11.20 15.15
N ALA A 269 -0.82 -12.42 15.68
CA ALA A 269 -0.58 -12.60 17.12
C ALA A 269 0.68 -11.84 17.57
N TYR A 270 1.75 -11.87 16.79
CA TYR A 270 2.97 -11.11 17.07
C TYR A 270 2.72 -9.60 17.05
N LEU A 271 1.99 -9.06 16.06
CA LEU A 271 1.68 -7.63 16.02
C LEU A 271 0.88 -7.14 17.24
N ARG A 272 0.14 -8.02 17.89
CA ARG A 272 -0.64 -7.71 19.09
C ARG A 272 0.11 -7.99 20.39
N SER A 273 1.36 -8.45 20.35
CA SER A 273 2.11 -8.87 21.54
C SER A 273 3.03 -7.80 22.13
N ASP A 274 3.24 -6.67 21.43
CA ASP A 274 4.11 -5.57 21.89
C ASP A 274 3.37 -4.24 21.79
N ASP A 275 3.19 -3.57 22.93
CA ASP A 275 2.45 -2.31 23.02
C ASP A 275 3.14 -1.14 22.30
N ARG A 276 4.41 -1.26 21.93
CA ARG A 276 5.13 -0.27 21.12
C ARG A 276 4.72 -0.30 19.63
N ILE A 277 4.03 -1.37 19.22
CA ILE A 277 3.50 -1.49 17.86
C ILE A 277 2.12 -0.83 17.77
N TRP A 278 2.00 0.12 16.86
CA TRP A 278 0.72 0.71 16.49
C TRP A 278 0.15 0.02 15.26
N VAL A 279 -0.74 -0.94 15.44
CA VAL A 279 -1.44 -1.57 14.32
C VAL A 279 -2.59 -0.67 13.90
N ALA A 280 -2.49 -0.10 12.70
CA ALA A 280 -3.38 0.96 12.19
C ALA A 280 -3.67 0.78 10.69
N THR A 281 -4.57 1.58 10.14
CA THR A 281 -4.76 1.68 8.68
C THR A 281 -3.71 2.62 8.06
N ALA A 282 -3.52 2.54 6.73
CA ALA A 282 -2.67 3.49 6.02
C ALA A 282 -3.20 4.92 6.15
N ALA A 283 -4.53 5.10 6.14
CA ALA A 283 -5.16 6.40 6.38
C ALA A 283 -4.87 6.94 7.78
N ASP A 284 -5.00 6.12 8.83
CA ASP A 284 -4.72 6.58 10.21
C ASP A 284 -3.27 7.04 10.35
N ILE A 285 -2.32 6.27 9.80
CA ILE A 285 -0.89 6.62 9.82
C ILE A 285 -0.64 7.91 9.04
N THR A 286 -1.25 8.05 7.86
CA THR A 286 -1.12 9.24 7.00
C THR A 286 -1.75 10.46 7.65
N ASP A 287 -2.97 10.34 8.18
CA ASP A 287 -3.67 11.46 8.83
C ASP A 287 -2.87 11.96 10.04
N HIS A 288 -2.36 11.04 10.88
CA HIS A 288 -1.48 11.40 12.00
C HIS A 288 -0.20 12.11 11.54
N TYR A 289 0.45 11.60 10.48
CA TYR A 289 1.66 12.21 9.92
C TYR A 289 1.39 13.60 9.33
N LEU A 290 0.27 13.77 8.59
CA LEU A 290 -0.14 15.05 8.03
C LEU A 290 -0.40 16.10 9.13
N GLU A 291 -0.97 15.68 10.25
CA GLU A 291 -1.30 16.57 11.36
C GLU A 291 -0.07 16.97 12.19
N ASN A 292 0.86 16.03 12.42
CA ASN A 292 1.88 16.21 13.45
C ASN A 292 3.31 16.39 12.89
N SER A 293 3.60 16.00 11.64
CA SER A 293 4.97 15.94 11.13
C SER A 293 5.17 16.56 9.75
N TYR A 294 4.16 16.55 8.91
CA TYR A 294 4.27 16.86 7.48
C TYR A 294 4.94 18.20 7.19
N ASP A 295 4.52 19.28 7.85
CA ASP A 295 4.99 20.62 7.53
C ASP A 295 6.47 20.81 7.91
N GLU A 296 6.90 20.26 9.03
CA GLU A 296 8.30 20.29 9.45
C GLU A 296 9.19 19.44 8.51
N GLN A 297 8.72 18.27 8.13
CA GLN A 297 9.41 17.37 7.19
C GLN A 297 9.53 18.01 5.80
N LEU A 298 8.46 18.67 5.32
CA LEU A 298 8.48 19.37 4.03
C LEU A 298 9.43 20.57 4.04
N ALA A 299 9.43 21.36 5.13
CA ALA A 299 10.34 22.48 5.29
C ALA A 299 11.81 22.02 5.30
N HIS A 300 12.12 20.90 5.97
CA HIS A 300 13.45 20.29 5.98
C HIS A 300 13.86 19.84 4.57
N ALA A 301 13.01 19.12 3.85
CA ALA A 301 13.25 18.69 2.47
C ALA A 301 13.52 19.88 1.52
N ASN A 302 12.74 20.95 1.65
CA ASN A 302 12.92 22.17 0.85
C ASN A 302 14.23 22.88 1.17
N GLY A 303 14.66 22.92 2.43
CA GLY A 303 15.95 23.46 2.84
C GLY A 303 17.12 22.71 2.22
N ILE A 304 17.05 21.36 2.14
CA ILE A 304 18.08 20.55 1.47
C ILE A 304 18.14 20.86 -0.04
N SER A 305 17.00 21.00 -0.71
CA SER A 305 16.97 21.34 -2.13
C SER A 305 17.60 22.69 -2.41
N ALA A 306 17.20 23.72 -1.68
CA ALA A 306 17.76 25.06 -1.82
C ALA A 306 19.29 25.08 -1.58
N ALA A 307 19.79 24.33 -0.59
CA ALA A 307 21.22 24.22 -0.33
C ALA A 307 22.00 23.48 -1.45
N ARG A 308 21.35 22.56 -2.18
CA ARG A 308 21.96 21.88 -3.34
C ARG A 308 22.00 22.79 -4.56
N GLU A 309 20.91 23.50 -4.84
CA GLU A 309 20.85 24.49 -5.93
C GLU A 309 21.90 25.60 -5.78
N ALA A 310 22.12 26.10 -4.54
CA ALA A 310 23.12 27.10 -4.26
C ALA A 310 24.58 26.62 -4.44
N ARG A 311 24.82 25.30 -4.55
CA ARG A 311 26.16 24.70 -4.76
C ARG A 311 26.39 24.27 -6.22
N ALA A 312 25.36 24.25 -7.06
CA ALA A 312 25.44 23.86 -8.47
C ALA A 312 25.75 25.04 -9.36
#